data_5a03b5a99231b35cd405e9143312c80f
#
_entry.id   5a03b5a99231b35cd405e9143312c80f
#
_cell.length_a   1.000
_cell.length_b   1.000
_cell.length_c   1.000
_cell.angle_alpha   90.00
_cell.angle_beta   90.00
_cell.angle_gamma   90.00
#
_symmetry.space_group_name_H-M   'P 1'
#
loop_
_entity.id
_entity.type
_entity.pdbx_description
1 polymer ?
#
loop_
_entity_poly.entity_id
_entity_poly.type
_entity_poly.pdbx_seq_one_letter_code
_entity_poly.pdbx_strand_id
1 'polypeptide(L)'
;MEAPKGIKLGIKTKLICTAICILFAGCQQQEASENTSAVKLPVYQSNGLSASARLKGILQLKQECLYVNDILIIFPEHAAQWDSEKGALSYKGKHIELGSELDIAGGFGNFKQDNLRIKHLSPMCDHQNIWFAA
;
A
#
# COMPACT_ATOMS: atom_id res chain seq x y z
N MET A 1 46.94 -24.93 -55.32
CA MET A 1 46.14 -24.12 -56.14
C MET A 1 44.82 -23.62 -55.58
N GLU A 2 44.28 -24.08 -54.65
CA GLU A 2 42.95 -23.64 -54.21
C GLU A 2 43.02 -22.90 -52.94
N ALA A 3 43.26 -21.67 -53.11
CA ALA A 3 43.20 -20.75 -52.03
C ALA A 3 41.79 -20.30 -51.81
N PRO A 4 41.59 -19.78 -51.01
CA PRO A 4 41.07 -19.38 -49.75
C PRO A 4 39.58 -19.05 -49.87
N LYS A 5 38.78 -20.04 -49.86
CA LYS A 5 37.33 -19.84 -49.82
C LYS A 5 36.74 -19.74 -48.43
N GLY A 6 37.55 -19.91 -47.40
CA GLY A 6 37.07 -19.94 -46.02
C GLY A 6 37.00 -18.60 -45.29
N ILE A 7 37.68 -17.59 -45.77
CA ILE A 7 37.86 -16.34 -45.02
C ILE A 7 36.62 -15.41 -45.10
N LYS A 8 35.85 -15.54 -46.16
CA LYS A 8 34.71 -14.65 -46.37
C LYS A 8 33.45 -15.03 -45.59
N LEU A 9 33.34 -16.24 -45.05
CA LEU A 9 32.17 -16.65 -44.25
C LEU A 9 32.22 -16.10 -42.82
N GLY A 10 33.37 -15.84 -42.27
CA GLY A 10 33.51 -15.37 -40.88
C GLY A 10 33.00 -13.95 -40.64
N ILE A 11 33.05 -13.12 -41.68
CA ILE A 11 32.65 -11.71 -41.55
C ILE A 11 31.10 -11.56 -41.49
N LYS A 12 30.42 -12.39 -42.22
CA LYS A 12 28.94 -12.32 -42.24
C LYS A 12 28.30 -12.80 -40.92
N THR A 13 28.92 -13.73 -40.25
CA THR A 13 28.44 -14.23 -38.97
C THR A 13 28.55 -13.21 -37.84
N LYS A 14 29.62 -12.41 -37.88
CA LYS A 14 29.81 -11.35 -36.86
C LYS A 14 28.80 -10.21 -37.01
N LEU A 15 28.39 -9.87 -38.20
CA LEU A 15 27.40 -8.84 -38.47
C LEU A 15 25.99 -9.25 -38.00
N ILE A 16 25.66 -10.51 -38.12
CA ILE A 16 24.37 -11.06 -37.68
C ILE A 16 24.26 -11.04 -36.15
N CYS A 17 25.33 -11.38 -35.44
CA CYS A 17 25.35 -11.32 -33.98
C CYS A 17 25.21 -9.89 -33.44
N THR A 18 25.81 -8.92 -34.12
CA THR A 18 25.72 -7.50 -33.71
C THR A 18 24.32 -6.95 -33.90
N ALA A 19 23.63 -7.35 -34.97
CA ALA A 19 22.26 -6.92 -35.22
C ALA A 19 21.25 -7.53 -34.23
N ILE A 20 21.49 -8.75 -33.80
CA ILE A 20 20.60 -9.43 -32.80
C ILE A 20 20.78 -8.81 -31.40
N CYS A 21 22.00 -8.40 -31.05
CA CYS A 21 22.21 -7.74 -29.75
C CYS A 21 21.53 -6.37 -29.64
N ILE A 22 21.35 -5.66 -30.75
CA ILE A 22 20.67 -4.35 -30.76
C ILE A 22 19.16 -4.49 -30.57
N LEU A 23 18.59 -5.60 -31.01
CA LEU A 23 17.16 -5.85 -30.84
C LEU A 23 16.77 -6.22 -29.41
N PHE A 24 17.67 -6.70 -28.57
CA PHE A 24 17.45 -7.00 -27.17
C PHE A 24 17.73 -5.83 -26.22
N ALA A 25 18.31 -4.74 -26.70
CA ALA A 25 18.46 -3.51 -25.93
C ALA A 25 17.21 -2.63 -25.94
N GLY A 26 16.16 -3.09 -26.61
CA GLY A 26 14.87 -2.45 -26.62
C GLY A 26 14.08 -2.71 -25.34
N CYS A 27 14.18 -1.79 -24.43
CA CYS A 27 13.11 -1.41 -23.52
C CYS A 27 12.44 -2.55 -22.75
N GLN A 28 13.08 -2.97 -21.71
CA GLN A 28 12.29 -3.17 -20.50
C GLN A 28 12.19 -1.82 -19.77
N GLN A 29 11.50 -0.89 -20.36
CA GLN A 29 10.72 0.01 -19.53
C GLN A 29 9.63 -0.85 -18.93
N GLN A 30 10.00 -1.50 -17.88
CA GLN A 30 9.05 -1.82 -16.87
C GLN A 30 8.60 -0.47 -16.36
N GLU A 31 7.56 0.07 -16.99
CA GLU A 31 6.70 1.00 -16.31
C GLU A 31 6.21 0.22 -15.10
N ALA A 32 6.92 0.38 -14.00
CA ALA A 32 6.32 0.21 -12.72
C ALA A 32 5.13 1.18 -12.77
N SER A 33 4.00 0.67 -13.17
CA SER A 33 2.73 1.27 -12.87
C SER A 33 2.70 1.27 -11.36
N GLU A 34 3.28 2.30 -10.77
CA GLU A 34 2.99 2.71 -9.43
C GLU A 34 1.51 3.07 -9.41
N ASN A 35 0.66 2.07 -9.43
CA ASN A 35 -0.57 2.16 -8.71
C ASN A 35 -0.18 2.17 -7.23
N THR A 36 0.47 3.24 -6.83
CA THR A 36 0.47 3.67 -5.47
C THR A 36 -0.96 4.13 -5.23
N SER A 37 -1.86 3.18 -5.07
CA SER A 37 -3.16 3.43 -4.49
C SER A 37 -2.86 4.06 -3.15
N ALA A 38 -2.98 5.38 -3.09
CA ALA A 38 -2.79 6.10 -1.84
C ALA A 38 -3.79 5.50 -0.85
N VAL A 39 -3.27 4.83 0.17
CA VAL A 39 -4.09 4.24 1.23
C VAL A 39 -4.96 5.36 1.80
N LYS A 40 -6.25 5.25 1.56
CA LYS A 40 -7.23 6.21 2.01
C LYS A 40 -7.80 5.71 3.32
N LEU A 41 -7.44 6.35 4.41
CA LEU A 41 -7.93 5.96 5.73
C LEU A 41 -9.45 6.13 5.81
N PRO A 42 -10.18 5.13 6.31
CA PRO A 42 -11.59 5.31 6.65
C PRO A 42 -11.71 6.27 7.83
N VAL A 43 -12.58 7.26 7.68
CA VAL A 43 -12.77 8.32 8.67
C VAL A 43 -14.24 8.49 9.01
N TYR A 44 -14.51 9.08 10.17
CA TYR A 44 -15.86 9.45 10.61
C TYR A 44 -15.90 10.88 11.14
N GLN A 45 -17.05 11.49 11.04
CA GLN A 45 -17.25 12.79 11.66
C GLN A 45 -17.49 12.61 13.16
N SER A 46 -16.52 13.08 13.95
CA SER A 46 -16.62 13.05 15.40
C SER A 46 -17.69 14.05 15.87
N ASN A 47 -18.56 13.60 16.76
CA ASN A 47 -19.56 14.44 17.41
C ASN A 47 -19.08 14.98 18.77
N GLY A 48 -17.78 14.87 19.07
CA GLY A 48 -17.18 15.31 20.31
C GLY A 48 -17.38 14.37 21.51
N LEU A 49 -18.11 13.29 21.33
CA LEU A 49 -18.20 12.22 22.33
C LEU A 49 -16.98 11.31 22.16
N SER A 50 -16.10 11.28 23.14
CA SER A 50 -14.96 10.39 23.15
C SER A 50 -15.28 9.17 24.01
N ALA A 51 -15.19 7.99 23.40
CA ALA A 51 -15.17 6.75 24.14
C ALA A 51 -13.81 6.59 24.83
N SER A 52 -13.79 6.08 26.04
CA SER A 52 -12.59 5.97 26.89
C SER A 52 -12.00 4.56 26.91
N ALA A 53 -12.54 3.64 26.14
CA ALA A 53 -11.98 2.31 26.01
C ALA A 53 -10.61 2.37 25.31
N ARG A 54 -9.78 1.35 25.52
CA ARG A 54 -8.44 1.26 24.93
C ARG A 54 -8.34 0.00 24.08
N LEU A 55 -7.82 0.16 22.88
CA LEU A 55 -7.42 -0.93 22.01
C LEU A 55 -5.90 -0.91 21.88
N LYS A 56 -5.27 -2.02 22.23
CA LYS A 56 -3.83 -2.18 22.21
C LYS A 56 -3.45 -3.39 21.37
N GLY A 57 -2.50 -3.24 20.48
CA GLY A 57 -2.01 -4.33 19.64
C GLY A 57 -1.11 -3.85 18.52
N ILE A 58 -0.80 -4.71 17.60
CA ILE A 58 0.13 -4.43 16.50
C ILE A 58 -0.63 -3.82 15.33
N LEU A 59 -0.11 -2.70 14.82
CA LEU A 59 -0.62 -2.03 13.64
C LEU A 59 -0.28 -2.83 12.38
N GLN A 60 -1.29 -3.20 11.62
CA GLN A 60 -1.18 -3.99 10.40
C GLN A 60 -1.89 -3.29 9.24
N LEU A 61 -1.32 -3.40 8.05
CA LEU A 61 -1.96 -3.00 6.80
C LEU A 61 -2.36 -4.26 6.03
N LYS A 62 -3.63 -4.40 5.74
CA LYS A 62 -4.18 -5.50 4.93
C LYS A 62 -5.12 -4.90 3.89
N GLN A 63 -4.89 -5.17 2.60
CA GLN A 63 -5.75 -4.70 1.51
C GLN A 63 -6.09 -3.20 1.61
N GLU A 64 -5.09 -2.36 1.83
CA GLU A 64 -5.21 -0.90 1.97
C GLU A 64 -5.97 -0.43 3.23
N CYS A 65 -6.19 -1.30 4.19
CA CYS A 65 -6.93 -1.03 5.41
C CYS A 65 -6.04 -1.23 6.63
N LEU A 66 -6.16 -0.36 7.63
CA LEU A 66 -5.39 -0.45 8.88
C LEU A 66 -6.18 -1.19 9.95
N TYR A 67 -5.51 -2.16 10.55
CA TYR A 67 -6.05 -3.01 11.61
C TYR A 67 -5.15 -3.03 12.82
N VAL A 68 -5.77 -3.23 13.97
CA VAL A 68 -5.11 -3.63 15.21
C VAL A 68 -5.81 -4.90 15.71
N ASN A 69 -5.08 -6.00 15.83
CA ASN A 69 -5.65 -7.31 16.23
C ASN A 69 -6.88 -7.71 15.40
N ASP A 70 -6.81 -7.58 14.07
CA ASP A 70 -7.92 -7.85 13.12
C ASP A 70 -9.17 -6.96 13.30
N ILE A 71 -9.06 -5.88 14.05
CA ILE A 71 -10.10 -4.88 14.21
C ILE A 71 -9.77 -3.70 13.29
N LEU A 72 -10.69 -3.35 12.41
CA LEU A 72 -10.55 -2.23 11.48
C LEU A 72 -10.63 -0.91 12.24
N ILE A 73 -9.65 -0.03 12.03
CA ILE A 73 -9.60 1.26 12.70
C ILE A 73 -10.22 2.34 11.82
N ILE A 74 -11.20 3.04 12.35
CA ILE A 74 -11.84 4.20 11.75
C ILE A 74 -11.39 5.44 12.52
N PHE A 75 -10.81 6.41 11.83
CA PHE A 75 -10.24 7.61 12.46
C PHE A 75 -11.21 8.79 12.42
N PRO A 76 -11.14 9.73 13.38
CA PRO A 76 -11.83 11.00 13.22
C PRO A 76 -11.31 11.73 11.98
N GLU A 77 -12.18 12.46 11.28
CA GLU A 77 -11.77 13.30 10.13
C GLU A 77 -10.61 14.22 10.52
N HIS A 78 -9.62 14.33 9.65
CA HIS A 78 -8.42 15.18 9.82
C HIS A 78 -7.48 14.81 10.98
N ALA A 79 -7.76 13.75 11.74
CA ALA A 79 -6.95 13.38 12.90
C ALA A 79 -5.79 12.44 12.56
N ALA A 80 -5.88 11.71 11.45
CA ALA A 80 -4.89 10.72 11.05
C ALA A 80 -4.46 10.93 9.61
N GLN A 81 -3.21 10.63 9.32
CA GLN A 81 -2.62 10.65 7.98
C GLN A 81 -1.78 9.40 7.76
N TRP A 82 -1.86 8.85 6.56
CA TRP A 82 -1.04 7.73 6.14
C TRP A 82 0.09 8.22 5.24
N ASP A 83 1.31 7.85 5.59
CA ASP A 83 2.50 8.06 4.78
C ASP A 83 2.85 6.76 4.06
N SER A 84 2.52 6.69 2.76
CA SER A 84 2.75 5.49 1.94
C SER A 84 4.23 5.22 1.68
N GLU A 85 5.07 6.26 1.64
CA GLU A 85 6.50 6.11 1.41
C GLU A 85 7.20 5.49 2.62
N LYS A 86 6.76 5.85 3.80
CA LYS A 86 7.33 5.36 5.06
C LYS A 86 6.61 4.16 5.64
N GLY A 87 5.42 3.82 5.11
CA GLY A 87 4.59 2.78 5.69
C GLY A 87 4.20 3.09 7.14
N ALA A 88 3.79 4.33 7.40
CA ALA A 88 3.57 4.81 8.75
C ALA A 88 2.30 5.65 8.90
N LEU A 89 1.70 5.54 10.07
CA LEU A 89 0.53 6.29 10.49
C LEU A 89 0.96 7.48 11.36
N SER A 90 0.52 8.68 10.99
CA SER A 90 0.61 9.85 11.86
C SER A 90 -0.74 10.06 12.54
N TYR A 91 -0.77 9.99 13.85
CA TYR A 91 -1.98 10.15 14.65
C TYR A 91 -1.67 10.80 16.00
N LYS A 92 -2.38 11.87 16.32
CA LYS A 92 -2.18 12.64 17.57
C LYS A 92 -0.71 12.99 17.85
N GLY A 93 0.00 13.46 16.82
CA GLY A 93 1.41 13.86 16.94
C GLY A 93 2.40 12.71 17.09
N LYS A 94 1.94 11.47 17.01
CA LYS A 94 2.78 10.27 17.01
C LYS A 94 2.94 9.74 15.60
N HIS A 95 4.12 9.20 15.34
CA HIS A 95 4.44 8.49 14.10
C HIS A 95 4.58 7.00 14.42
N ILE A 96 3.73 6.17 13.83
CA ILE A 96 3.61 4.75 14.17
C ILE A 96 3.84 3.94 12.91
N GLU A 97 4.90 3.17 12.90
CA GLU A 97 5.23 2.28 11.78
C GLU A 97 4.41 0.99 11.81
N LEU A 98 4.22 0.40 10.63
CA LEU A 98 3.63 -0.94 10.55
C LEU A 98 4.44 -1.94 11.37
N GLY A 99 3.76 -2.84 12.04
CA GLY A 99 4.38 -3.82 12.92
C GLY A 99 4.69 -3.32 14.32
N SER A 100 4.49 -2.02 14.59
CA SER A 100 4.65 -1.43 15.92
C SER A 100 3.38 -1.56 16.75
N GLU A 101 3.53 -1.51 18.06
CA GLU A 101 2.41 -1.50 18.97
C GLU A 101 1.68 -0.15 18.92
N LEU A 102 0.38 -0.19 18.72
CA LEU A 102 -0.53 0.93 18.82
C LEU A 102 -1.43 0.75 20.05
N ASP A 103 -1.51 1.77 20.87
CA ASP A 103 -2.45 1.87 21.98
C ASP A 103 -3.36 3.09 21.73
N ILE A 104 -4.61 2.83 21.38
CA ILE A 104 -5.54 3.83 20.86
C ILE A 104 -6.82 3.87 21.67
N ALA A 105 -7.20 5.07 22.12
CA ALA A 105 -8.48 5.30 22.76
C ALA A 105 -9.63 5.23 21.74
N GLY A 106 -10.82 4.88 22.21
CA GLY A 106 -11.99 4.83 21.33
C GLY A 106 -13.05 3.86 21.84
N GLY A 107 -13.77 3.27 20.90
CA GLY A 107 -14.82 2.30 21.21
C GLY A 107 -15.19 1.44 20.01
N PHE A 108 -15.72 0.26 20.29
CA PHE A 108 -16.28 -0.60 19.25
C PHE A 108 -17.49 0.06 18.59
N GLY A 109 -17.57 -0.08 17.27
CA GLY A 109 -18.72 0.29 16.48
C GLY A 109 -19.49 -0.92 15.96
N ASN A 110 -20.65 -0.64 15.40
CA ASN A 110 -21.45 -1.61 14.67
C ASN A 110 -21.61 -1.16 13.22
N PHE A 111 -20.99 -1.85 12.29
CA PHE A 111 -20.99 -1.43 10.89
C PHE A 111 -22.39 -1.26 10.29
N LYS A 112 -23.36 -2.12 10.66
CA LYS A 112 -24.72 -2.01 10.15
C LYS A 112 -25.42 -0.71 10.58
N GLN A 113 -25.08 -0.19 11.74
CA GLN A 113 -25.64 1.04 12.29
C GLN A 113 -24.83 2.27 11.91
N ASP A 114 -23.51 2.12 11.84
CA ASP A 114 -22.58 3.24 11.73
C ASP A 114 -22.05 3.49 10.30
N ASN A 115 -22.37 2.63 9.33
CA ASN A 115 -21.82 2.70 7.98
C ASN A 115 -22.01 4.06 7.29
N LEU A 116 -23.13 4.73 7.53
CA LEU A 116 -23.40 6.06 6.94
C LEU A 116 -22.51 7.17 7.50
N ARG A 117 -21.89 6.95 8.65
CA ARG A 117 -20.97 7.87 9.29
C ARG A 117 -19.53 7.69 8.81
N ILE A 118 -19.23 6.57 8.16
CA ILE A 118 -17.88 6.22 7.73
C ILE A 118 -17.70 6.68 6.29
N LYS A 119 -16.66 7.49 6.07
CA LYS A 119 -16.23 7.97 4.75
C LYS A 119 -14.96 7.23 4.33
N HIS A 120 -14.76 7.09 3.04
CA HIS A 120 -13.55 6.51 2.45
C HIS A 120 -13.26 5.06 2.84
N LEU A 121 -14.27 4.30 3.21
CA LEU A 121 -14.11 2.89 3.46
C LEU A 121 -13.94 2.13 2.14
N SER A 122 -12.79 1.47 1.96
CA SER A 122 -12.58 0.59 0.83
C SER A 122 -13.48 -0.66 0.93
N PRO A 123 -14.07 -1.13 -0.17
CA PRO A 123 -14.84 -2.38 -0.16
C PRO A 123 -13.97 -3.61 0.15
N MET A 124 -12.65 -3.47 0.09
CA MET A 124 -11.71 -4.53 0.42
C MET A 124 -11.48 -4.68 1.93
N CYS A 125 -11.91 -3.71 2.74
CA CYS A 125 -11.75 -3.77 4.18
C CYS A 125 -12.72 -4.78 4.82
N ASP A 126 -12.19 -5.66 5.65
CA ASP A 126 -13.02 -6.45 6.56
C ASP A 126 -13.55 -5.57 7.68
N HIS A 127 -14.85 -5.42 7.75
CA HIS A 127 -15.54 -4.56 8.68
C HIS A 127 -16.42 -5.31 9.68
N GLN A 128 -16.14 -6.59 9.92
CA GLN A 128 -16.86 -7.37 10.94
C GLN A 128 -16.66 -6.79 12.33
N ASN A 129 -15.44 -6.36 12.63
CA ASN A 129 -15.09 -5.69 13.87
C ASN A 129 -14.49 -4.33 13.54
N ILE A 130 -15.13 -3.27 14.00
CA ILE A 130 -14.65 -1.89 13.78
C ILE A 130 -14.43 -1.18 15.12
N TRP A 131 -13.42 -0.30 15.11
CA TRP A 131 -13.06 0.56 16.23
C TRP A 131 -13.06 2.01 15.80
N PHE A 132 -13.84 2.82 16.42
CA PHE A 132 -13.80 4.27 16.26
C PHE A 132 -12.74 4.85 17.19
N ALA A 133 -11.64 5.32 16.61
CA ALA A 133 -10.57 6.00 17.34
C ALA A 133 -11.06 7.34 17.89
N ALA A 134 -10.60 7.74 19.08
CA ALA A 134 -11.01 8.98 19.76
C ALA A 134 -9.83 9.88 20.08
#